data_e81315f7fc7d79999653328328940901
#
_entry.id   e81315f7fc7d79999653328328940901
#
_cell.length_a   1.000
_cell.length_b   1.000
_cell.length_c   1.000
_cell.angle_alpha   90.00
_cell.angle_beta   90.00
_cell.angle_gamma   90.00
#
_symmetry.space_group_name_H-M   'P 1'
#
loop_
_entity.id
_entity.type
_entity.pdbx_description
1 polymer ?
#
loop_
_entity_poly.entity_id
_entity_poly.type
_entity_poly.pdbx_seq_one_letter_code
_entity_poly.pdbx_strand_id
1 'polypeptide(L)'
;MYVIIMGAGRVGYLVAKMLEEDGHDVTIIEMDRDRAKELSLMINGLVIEGDATDTKTLEEANIKQADAFAALTGRDDANLLACILAKSLNPNIKTSLRVSNPKNRRIFEEVKDLKKYFDFVISPEEIAAEYISRNIVTPGFDRVLFPKEGAEIVRFTIDENSKVAGKLVKDLNLPRDALIVAIYDGKGNLIIPSGDTKLPEKGQIIIFAKNSALKEVKELFEDRKEESE
;
A
#
# COMPACT_ATOMS: atom_id res chain seq x y z
N MET A 1 -18.89 0.97 6.63
CA MET A 1 -18.17 0.92 7.92
C MET A 1 -18.09 2.34 8.46
N TYR A 2 -18.08 2.48 9.78
CA TYR A 2 -17.78 3.74 10.43
C TYR A 2 -16.30 3.81 10.83
N VAL A 3 -15.56 4.78 10.29
CA VAL A 3 -14.09 4.91 10.46
C VAL A 3 -13.77 6.27 11.07
N ILE A 4 -12.97 6.28 12.13
CA ILE A 4 -12.43 7.49 12.73
C ILE A 4 -10.95 7.64 12.35
N ILE A 5 -10.58 8.83 11.89
CA ILE A 5 -9.22 9.17 11.49
C ILE A 5 -8.68 10.27 12.40
N MET A 6 -7.57 10.02 13.07
CA MET A 6 -6.82 11.02 13.81
C MET A 6 -5.76 11.66 12.93
N GLY A 7 -5.87 12.97 12.73
CA GLY A 7 -4.96 13.78 11.95
C GLY A 7 -5.30 13.85 10.48
N ALA A 8 -5.45 15.08 9.99
CA ALA A 8 -5.82 15.38 8.62
C ALA A 8 -4.67 15.99 7.81
N GLY A 9 -3.46 15.56 8.09
CA GLY A 9 -2.32 15.79 7.21
C GLY A 9 -2.54 15.16 5.84
N ARG A 10 -1.52 15.21 4.97
CA ARG A 10 -1.63 14.68 3.59
C ARG A 10 -2.14 13.24 3.53
N VAL A 11 -1.64 12.35 4.39
CA VAL A 11 -2.04 10.94 4.41
C VAL A 11 -3.48 10.79 4.92
N GLY A 12 -3.80 11.39 6.08
CA GLY A 12 -5.13 11.25 6.68
C GLY A 12 -6.24 11.79 5.78
N TYR A 13 -6.02 12.95 5.16
CA TYR A 13 -6.96 13.50 4.19
C TYR A 13 -7.21 12.58 2.99
N LEU A 14 -6.15 12.05 2.38
CA LEU A 14 -6.28 11.14 1.25
C LEU A 14 -7.00 9.84 1.62
N VAL A 15 -6.68 9.28 2.79
CA VAL A 15 -7.36 8.08 3.30
C VAL A 15 -8.86 8.36 3.53
N ALA A 16 -9.20 9.51 4.13
CA ALA A 16 -10.60 9.90 4.32
C ALA A 16 -11.36 9.97 2.99
N LYS A 17 -10.78 10.63 2.00
CA LYS A 17 -11.38 10.75 0.65
C LYS A 17 -11.63 9.39 0.00
N MET A 18 -10.65 8.50 0.01
CA MET A 18 -10.78 7.15 -0.57
C MET A 18 -11.88 6.35 0.14
N LEU A 19 -11.96 6.43 1.48
CA LEU A 19 -12.99 5.74 2.24
C LEU A 19 -14.39 6.28 1.96
N GLU A 20 -14.54 7.60 1.79
CA GLU A 20 -15.82 8.22 1.39
C GLU A 20 -16.24 7.78 -0.02
N GLU A 21 -15.29 7.74 -0.97
CA GLU A 21 -15.55 7.26 -2.34
C GLU A 21 -15.99 5.79 -2.36
N ASP A 22 -15.47 4.98 -1.43
CA ASP A 22 -15.88 3.59 -1.23
C ASP A 22 -17.21 3.43 -0.43
N GLY A 23 -17.86 4.55 -0.06
CA GLY A 23 -19.15 4.55 0.63
C GLY A 23 -19.06 4.25 2.12
N HIS A 24 -17.95 4.60 2.77
CA HIS A 24 -17.78 4.48 4.22
C HIS A 24 -18.10 5.80 4.93
N ASP A 25 -18.63 5.71 6.17
CA ASP A 25 -18.83 6.86 7.04
C ASP A 25 -17.50 7.23 7.70
N VAL A 26 -17.07 8.48 7.55
CA VAL A 26 -15.78 8.95 8.05
C VAL A 26 -15.96 10.09 9.04
N THR A 27 -15.25 10.01 10.15
CA THR A 27 -15.05 11.14 11.08
C THR A 27 -13.55 11.43 11.17
N ILE A 28 -13.17 12.70 11.00
CA ILE A 28 -11.79 13.16 11.21
C ILE A 28 -11.71 13.93 12.52
N ILE A 29 -10.70 13.62 13.32
CA ILE A 29 -10.31 14.42 14.49
C ILE A 29 -9.04 15.17 14.13
N GLU A 30 -9.09 16.50 14.13
CA GLU A 30 -7.97 17.37 13.79
C GLU A 30 -7.78 18.43 14.88
N MET A 31 -6.54 18.55 15.37
CA MET A 31 -6.23 19.46 16.49
C MET A 31 -6.06 20.90 16.02
N ASP A 32 -5.64 21.11 14.77
CA ASP A 32 -5.51 22.45 14.19
C ASP A 32 -6.87 22.95 13.75
N ARG A 33 -7.31 24.05 14.36
CA ARG A 33 -8.63 24.66 14.15
C ARG A 33 -8.85 25.12 12.71
N ASP A 34 -7.85 25.76 12.11
CA ASP A 34 -8.00 26.31 10.75
C ASP A 34 -8.03 25.16 9.74
N ARG A 35 -7.22 24.13 9.97
CA ARG A 35 -7.25 22.91 9.16
C ARG A 35 -8.57 22.14 9.31
N ALA A 36 -9.11 22.03 10.52
CA ALA A 36 -10.41 21.41 10.76
C ALA A 36 -11.54 22.11 10.01
N LYS A 37 -11.55 23.46 10.02
CA LYS A 37 -12.51 24.25 9.24
C LYS A 37 -12.37 24.05 7.74
N GLU A 38 -11.14 24.05 7.21
CA GLU A 38 -10.89 23.80 5.80
C GLU A 38 -11.44 22.43 5.40
N LEU A 39 -11.13 21.39 6.17
CA LEU A 39 -11.56 20.03 5.91
C LEU A 39 -13.07 19.85 5.92
N SER A 40 -13.78 20.53 6.82
CA SER A 40 -15.25 20.48 6.87
C SER A 40 -15.93 20.97 5.58
N LEU A 41 -15.21 21.68 4.71
CA LEU A 41 -15.66 22.08 3.38
C LEU A 41 -15.25 21.12 2.26
N MET A 42 -14.32 20.20 2.56
CA MET A 42 -13.67 19.35 1.54
C MET A 42 -14.11 17.89 1.59
N ILE A 43 -14.63 17.44 2.72
CA ILE A 43 -15.12 16.07 2.94
C ILE A 43 -16.60 16.09 3.31
N ASN A 44 -17.29 14.98 3.04
CA ASN A 44 -18.70 14.82 3.40
C ASN A 44 -18.88 14.33 4.84
N GLY A 45 -17.83 13.74 5.43
CA GLY A 45 -17.83 13.20 6.78
C GLY A 45 -17.79 14.28 7.87
N LEU A 46 -17.89 13.85 9.11
CA LEU A 46 -17.78 14.72 10.27
C LEU A 46 -16.34 15.14 10.53
N VAL A 47 -16.09 16.41 10.83
CA VAL A 47 -14.78 16.89 11.31
C VAL A 47 -14.96 17.43 12.73
N ILE A 48 -14.18 16.90 13.65
CA ILE A 48 -14.12 17.31 15.05
C ILE A 48 -12.79 18.03 15.29
N GLU A 49 -12.88 19.29 15.75
CA GLU A 49 -11.71 20.03 16.27
C GLU A 49 -11.37 19.48 17.66
N GLY A 50 -10.21 18.83 17.80
CA GLY A 50 -9.82 18.26 19.08
C GLY A 50 -8.57 17.39 19.04
N ASP A 51 -8.13 16.97 20.22
CA ASP A 51 -7.01 16.06 20.41
C ASP A 51 -7.54 14.63 20.65
N ALA A 52 -7.24 13.72 19.74
CA ALA A 52 -7.64 12.31 19.85
C ALA A 52 -6.86 11.54 20.94
N THR A 53 -5.90 12.16 21.61
CA THR A 53 -5.30 11.63 22.85
C THR A 53 -6.11 12.00 24.10
N ASP A 54 -7.21 12.75 23.94
CA ASP A 54 -8.23 12.97 24.99
C ASP A 54 -9.41 12.01 24.76
N THR A 55 -9.77 11.28 25.81
CA THR A 55 -10.90 10.33 25.79
C THR A 55 -12.24 11.01 25.49
N LYS A 56 -12.44 12.26 25.92
CA LYS A 56 -13.66 13.02 25.62
C LYS A 56 -13.81 13.24 24.11
N THR A 57 -12.73 13.65 23.43
CA THR A 57 -12.74 13.83 21.99
C THR A 57 -13.06 12.53 21.24
N LEU A 58 -12.51 11.40 21.72
CA LEU A 58 -12.85 10.09 21.16
C LEU A 58 -14.32 9.70 21.42
N GLU A 59 -14.87 10.06 22.58
CA GLU A 59 -16.29 9.83 22.88
C GLU A 59 -17.21 10.73 22.03
N GLU A 60 -16.85 12.01 21.81
CA GLU A 60 -17.54 12.90 20.87
C GLU A 60 -17.54 12.34 19.45
N ALA A 61 -16.43 11.70 19.03
CA ALA A 61 -16.33 10.99 17.77
C ALA A 61 -17.04 9.62 17.77
N ASN A 62 -17.79 9.28 18.82
CA ASN A 62 -18.56 8.04 18.91
C ASN A 62 -17.71 6.77 18.77
N ILE A 63 -16.51 6.77 19.36
CA ILE A 63 -15.52 5.68 19.26
C ILE A 63 -16.08 4.29 19.58
N LYS A 64 -17.06 4.21 20.49
CA LYS A 64 -17.70 2.96 20.92
C LYS A 64 -18.48 2.26 19.79
N GLN A 65 -18.88 3.02 18.77
CA GLN A 65 -19.64 2.50 17.62
C GLN A 65 -18.77 2.41 16.35
N ALA A 66 -17.51 2.86 16.40
CA ALA A 66 -16.63 2.81 15.26
C ALA A 66 -16.13 1.37 14.98
N ASP A 67 -16.07 1.04 13.70
CA ASP A 67 -15.52 -0.23 13.21
C ASP A 67 -13.99 -0.18 13.14
N ALA A 68 -13.44 1.02 12.84
CA ALA A 68 -12.00 1.22 12.72
C ALA A 68 -11.57 2.61 13.20
N PHE A 69 -10.32 2.68 13.68
CA PHE A 69 -9.62 3.90 14.08
C PHE A 69 -8.25 3.94 13.44
N ALA A 70 -7.93 5.02 12.74
CA ALA A 70 -6.65 5.22 12.07
C ALA A 70 -5.92 6.43 12.65
N ALA A 71 -4.82 6.22 13.38
CA ALA A 71 -3.97 7.28 13.90
C ALA A 71 -2.89 7.62 12.86
N LEU A 72 -3.06 8.74 12.14
CA LEU A 72 -2.29 9.11 10.96
C LEU A 72 -1.54 10.43 11.08
N THR A 73 -1.28 10.91 12.30
CA THR A 73 -0.49 12.14 12.52
C THR A 73 0.99 11.93 12.26
N GLY A 74 1.78 13.00 12.28
CA GLY A 74 3.24 12.95 12.24
C GLY A 74 3.91 12.58 13.57
N ARG A 75 3.14 12.33 14.64
CA ARG A 75 3.64 12.05 15.98
C ARG A 75 3.40 10.60 16.37
N ASP A 76 4.45 9.79 16.33
CA ASP A 76 4.38 8.35 16.62
C ASP A 76 3.89 8.05 18.04
N ASP A 77 4.29 8.88 19.02
CA ASP A 77 3.87 8.80 20.41
C ASP A 77 2.37 9.05 20.59
N ALA A 78 1.86 10.09 19.95
CA ALA A 78 0.44 10.45 19.98
C ALA A 78 -0.40 9.38 19.26
N ASN A 79 0.07 8.90 18.11
CA ASN A 79 -0.60 7.84 17.37
C ASN A 79 -0.73 6.55 18.19
N LEU A 80 0.36 6.14 18.87
CA LEU A 80 0.32 4.96 19.75
C LEU A 80 -0.65 5.17 20.92
N LEU A 81 -0.57 6.30 21.61
CA LEU A 81 -1.46 6.61 22.73
C LEU A 81 -2.93 6.59 22.31
N ALA A 82 -3.25 7.21 21.18
CA ALA A 82 -4.61 7.23 20.67
C ALA A 82 -5.14 5.83 20.31
N CYS A 83 -4.31 4.95 19.73
CA CYS A 83 -4.67 3.55 19.50
C CYS A 83 -4.94 2.80 20.81
N ILE A 84 -4.13 3.03 21.85
CA ILE A 84 -4.34 2.44 23.18
C ILE A 84 -5.68 2.88 23.75
N LEU A 85 -5.98 4.17 23.71
CA LEU A 85 -7.24 4.72 24.20
C LEU A 85 -8.44 4.20 23.40
N ALA A 86 -8.33 4.17 22.08
CA ALA A 86 -9.37 3.64 21.20
C ALA A 86 -9.71 2.17 21.53
N LYS A 87 -8.69 1.32 21.66
CA LYS A 87 -8.88 -0.09 22.09
C LYS A 87 -9.42 -0.23 23.52
N SER A 88 -9.07 0.70 24.41
CA SER A 88 -9.58 0.68 25.78
C SER A 88 -11.06 1.06 25.84
N LEU A 89 -11.51 1.99 24.99
CA LEU A 89 -12.92 2.44 24.91
C LEU A 89 -13.78 1.49 24.06
N ASN A 90 -13.19 0.87 23.05
CA ASN A 90 -13.83 -0.10 22.17
C ASN A 90 -12.86 -1.26 21.88
N PRO A 91 -12.89 -2.35 22.66
CA PRO A 91 -11.95 -3.48 22.51
C PRO A 91 -12.00 -4.17 21.14
N ASN A 92 -13.12 -4.07 20.44
CA ASN A 92 -13.32 -4.74 19.14
C ASN A 92 -12.93 -3.86 17.95
N ILE A 93 -12.60 -2.58 18.16
CA ILE A 93 -12.25 -1.67 17.08
C ILE A 93 -10.96 -2.12 16.37
N LYS A 94 -10.94 -2.06 15.06
CA LYS A 94 -9.69 -2.25 14.28
C LYS A 94 -8.87 -0.98 14.33
N THR A 95 -7.57 -1.09 14.63
CA THR A 95 -6.71 0.08 14.77
C THR A 95 -5.53 0.03 13.79
N SER A 96 -5.29 1.18 13.13
CA SER A 96 -4.13 1.40 12.27
C SER A 96 -3.22 2.46 12.88
N LEU A 97 -1.95 2.14 13.02
CA LEU A 97 -0.93 2.99 13.60
C LEU A 97 0.06 3.44 12.53
N ARG A 98 0.10 4.74 12.23
CA ARG A 98 1.18 5.32 11.42
C ARG A 98 2.41 5.54 12.28
N VAL A 99 3.56 5.16 11.74
CA VAL A 99 4.87 5.41 12.32
C VAL A 99 5.76 6.07 11.27
N SER A 100 6.25 7.26 11.59
CA SER A 100 7.13 8.04 10.71
C SER A 100 8.61 7.72 10.95
N ASN A 101 8.98 7.30 12.18
CA ASN A 101 10.34 6.94 12.50
C ASN A 101 10.55 5.42 12.39
N PRO A 102 11.40 4.92 11.47
CA PRO A 102 11.66 3.49 11.29
C PRO A 102 12.14 2.76 12.55
N LYS A 103 12.85 3.48 13.45
CA LYS A 103 13.28 2.90 14.73
C LYS A 103 12.11 2.57 15.64
N ASN A 104 11.11 3.45 15.71
CA ASN A 104 9.90 3.24 16.50
C ASN A 104 9.07 2.08 15.91
N ARG A 105 9.00 1.96 14.60
CA ARG A 105 8.31 0.85 13.94
C ARG A 105 8.83 -0.51 14.43
N ARG A 106 10.14 -0.69 14.42
CA ARG A 106 10.76 -1.94 14.91
C ARG A 106 10.40 -2.22 16.37
N ILE A 107 10.46 -1.19 17.24
CA ILE A 107 10.10 -1.33 18.66
C ILE A 107 8.63 -1.75 18.79
N PHE A 108 7.72 -1.12 18.08
CA PHE A 108 6.30 -1.44 18.16
C PHE A 108 5.99 -2.84 17.62
N GLU A 109 6.69 -3.30 16.59
CA GLU A 109 6.55 -4.65 16.06
C GLU A 109 7.18 -5.73 16.95
N GLU A 110 8.26 -5.43 17.68
CA GLU A 110 8.99 -6.37 18.51
C GLU A 110 8.38 -6.54 19.93
N VAL A 111 7.83 -5.46 20.50
CA VAL A 111 7.24 -5.49 21.85
C VAL A 111 5.87 -6.15 21.83
N LYS A 112 5.80 -7.40 22.25
CA LYS A 112 4.58 -8.24 22.22
C LYS A 112 3.38 -7.59 22.91
N ASP A 113 3.60 -6.91 24.04
CA ASP A 113 2.54 -6.29 24.81
C ASP A 113 1.89 -5.08 24.11
N LEU A 114 2.56 -4.46 23.15
CA LEU A 114 2.01 -3.37 22.38
C LEU A 114 1.12 -3.86 21.24
N LYS A 115 1.36 -5.05 20.70
CA LYS A 115 0.60 -5.61 19.56
C LYS A 115 -0.90 -5.74 19.80
N LYS A 116 -1.35 -5.76 21.03
CA LYS A 116 -2.78 -5.80 21.38
C LYS A 116 -3.49 -4.46 21.16
N TYR A 117 -2.76 -3.37 20.98
CA TYR A 117 -3.32 -2.04 20.84
C TYR A 117 -3.40 -1.54 19.39
N PHE A 118 -2.79 -2.26 18.47
CA PHE A 118 -2.89 -1.96 17.04
C PHE A 118 -2.92 -3.25 16.21
N ASP A 119 -3.78 -3.28 15.23
CA ASP A 119 -3.93 -4.40 14.31
C ASP A 119 -2.98 -4.25 13.12
N PHE A 120 -2.68 -3.00 12.75
CA PHE A 120 -1.88 -2.67 11.58
C PHE A 120 -0.92 -1.50 11.85
N VAL A 121 0.35 -1.67 11.46
CA VAL A 121 1.38 -0.61 11.53
C VAL A 121 1.82 -0.27 10.12
N ILE A 122 1.83 1.03 9.80
CA ILE A 122 2.22 1.51 8.49
C ILE A 122 3.22 2.66 8.60
N SER A 123 4.23 2.66 7.72
CA SER A 123 5.13 3.78 7.49
C SER A 123 4.98 4.22 6.02
N PRO A 124 4.15 5.24 5.75
CA PRO A 124 3.96 5.75 4.38
C PRO A 124 5.26 6.25 3.76
N GLU A 125 6.15 6.79 4.57
CA GLU A 125 7.46 7.29 4.16
C GLU A 125 8.37 6.16 3.65
N GLU A 126 8.41 5.03 4.36
CA GLU A 126 9.19 3.86 3.92
C GLU A 126 8.61 3.26 2.64
N ILE A 127 7.28 3.12 2.56
CA ILE A 127 6.62 2.62 1.35
C ILE A 127 6.91 3.53 0.16
N ALA A 128 6.79 4.85 0.33
CA ALA A 128 7.07 5.81 -0.72
C ALA A 128 8.55 5.79 -1.13
N ALA A 129 9.47 5.77 -0.16
CA ALA A 129 10.91 5.73 -0.42
C ALA A 129 11.31 4.44 -1.16
N GLU A 130 10.77 3.31 -0.75
CA GLU A 130 10.99 2.04 -1.42
C GLU A 130 10.46 2.04 -2.86
N TYR A 131 9.25 2.55 -3.07
CA TYR A 131 8.65 2.70 -4.40
C TYR A 131 9.48 3.62 -5.30
N ILE A 132 9.87 4.81 -4.80
CA ILE A 132 10.66 5.79 -5.53
C ILE A 132 12.05 5.24 -5.88
N SER A 133 12.77 4.68 -4.89
CA SER A 133 14.13 4.16 -5.10
C SER A 133 14.18 3.07 -6.17
N ARG A 134 13.18 2.19 -6.18
CA ARG A 134 13.06 1.13 -7.18
C ARG A 134 12.76 1.66 -8.58
N ASN A 135 11.88 2.66 -8.68
CA ASN A 135 11.58 3.28 -9.97
C ASN A 135 12.77 4.07 -10.55
N ILE A 136 13.66 4.60 -9.71
CA ILE A 136 14.91 5.24 -10.15
C ILE A 136 15.87 4.19 -10.73
N VAL A 137 16.01 3.04 -10.07
CA VAL A 137 16.96 2.00 -10.48
C VAL A 137 16.44 1.20 -11.68
N THR A 138 15.14 0.95 -11.75
CA THR A 138 14.49 0.18 -12.83
C THR A 138 13.22 0.89 -13.29
N PRO A 139 13.35 1.91 -14.16
CA PRO A 139 12.19 2.63 -14.70
C PRO A 139 11.28 1.68 -15.51
N GLY A 140 9.97 1.84 -15.35
CA GLY A 140 8.98 1.05 -16.08
C GLY A 140 8.58 -0.28 -15.43
N PHE A 141 9.07 -0.55 -14.23
CA PHE A 141 8.69 -1.73 -13.45
C PHE A 141 7.70 -1.37 -12.35
N ASP A 142 6.43 -1.58 -12.59
CA ASP A 142 5.44 -1.63 -11.51
C ASP A 142 5.58 -2.95 -10.75
N ARG A 143 5.82 -2.88 -9.46
CA ARG A 143 5.97 -4.05 -8.59
C ARG A 143 5.02 -3.99 -7.41
N VAL A 144 4.36 -5.09 -7.14
CA VAL A 144 3.70 -5.32 -5.85
C VAL A 144 4.59 -6.23 -5.03
N LEU A 145 5.01 -5.75 -3.85
CA LEU A 145 5.90 -6.46 -2.96
C LEU A 145 5.12 -7.27 -1.92
N PHE A 146 5.65 -8.44 -1.61
CA PHE A 146 5.30 -9.22 -0.44
C PHE A 146 6.50 -9.25 0.51
N PRO A 147 6.72 -8.19 1.34
CA PRO A 147 7.98 -7.99 2.07
C PRO A 147 8.36 -9.12 3.03
N LYS A 148 7.37 -9.89 3.51
CA LYS A 148 7.60 -11.00 4.45
C LYS A 148 7.82 -12.36 3.79
N GLU A 149 7.57 -12.47 2.48
CA GLU A 149 7.46 -13.79 1.81
C GLU A 149 8.58 -14.04 0.78
N GLY A 150 9.49 -13.08 0.58
CA GLY A 150 10.61 -13.25 -0.36
C GLY A 150 10.17 -13.43 -1.82
N ALA A 151 9.01 -12.88 -2.20
CA ALA A 151 8.45 -12.94 -3.54
C ALA A 151 7.93 -11.57 -3.99
N GLU A 152 7.86 -11.36 -5.29
CA GLU A 152 7.37 -10.11 -5.90
C GLU A 152 6.46 -10.40 -7.10
N ILE A 153 5.52 -9.49 -7.34
CA ILE A 153 4.85 -9.38 -8.63
C ILE A 153 5.57 -8.30 -9.43
N VAL A 154 6.04 -8.64 -10.60
CA VAL A 154 6.76 -7.75 -11.50
C VAL A 154 6.02 -7.61 -12.81
N ARG A 155 6.05 -6.42 -13.40
CA ARG A 155 5.49 -6.14 -14.72
C ARG A 155 6.61 -5.86 -15.70
N PHE A 156 6.58 -6.53 -16.86
CA PHE A 156 7.48 -6.27 -17.98
C PHE A 156 6.69 -5.74 -19.17
N THR A 157 7.27 -4.82 -19.90
CA THR A 157 6.74 -4.39 -21.20
C THR A 157 7.34 -5.27 -22.29
N ILE A 158 6.48 -5.73 -23.20
CA ILE A 158 6.89 -6.45 -24.41
C ILE A 158 6.72 -5.47 -25.58
N ASP A 159 7.76 -5.34 -26.37
CA ASP A 159 7.74 -4.62 -27.65
C ASP A 159 8.14 -5.55 -28.80
N GLU A 160 8.11 -5.05 -30.02
CA GLU A 160 8.38 -5.81 -31.23
C GLU A 160 9.79 -6.41 -31.28
N ASN A 161 10.76 -5.83 -30.54
CA ASN A 161 12.14 -6.26 -30.45
C ASN A 161 12.41 -7.22 -29.30
N SER A 162 11.41 -7.42 -28.42
CA SER A 162 11.54 -8.29 -27.26
C SER A 162 11.75 -9.75 -27.69
N LYS A 163 12.76 -10.40 -27.13
CA LYS A 163 13.10 -11.81 -27.41
C LYS A 163 11.96 -12.79 -27.16
N VAL A 164 10.98 -12.39 -26.38
CA VAL A 164 9.82 -13.20 -25.98
C VAL A 164 8.59 -12.91 -26.83
N ALA A 165 8.58 -11.84 -27.62
CA ALA A 165 7.46 -11.47 -28.46
C ALA A 165 7.05 -12.63 -29.40
N GLY A 166 5.77 -12.93 -29.45
CA GLY A 166 5.22 -13.98 -30.31
C GLY A 166 5.52 -15.43 -29.90
N LYS A 167 6.27 -15.69 -28.82
CA LYS A 167 6.52 -17.05 -28.32
C LYS A 167 5.33 -17.58 -27.50
N LEU A 168 5.22 -18.89 -27.42
CA LEU A 168 4.28 -19.53 -26.49
C LEU A 168 4.82 -19.49 -25.07
N VAL A 169 3.95 -19.34 -24.09
CA VAL A 169 4.32 -19.29 -22.66
C VAL A 169 5.13 -20.52 -22.26
N LYS A 170 4.76 -21.71 -22.72
CA LYS A 170 5.48 -22.96 -22.44
C LYS A 170 6.91 -23.00 -22.98
N ASP A 171 7.23 -22.18 -23.98
CA ASP A 171 8.54 -22.16 -24.65
C ASP A 171 9.49 -21.11 -24.06
N LEU A 172 9.06 -20.38 -23.00
CA LEU A 172 9.84 -19.29 -22.42
C LEU A 172 10.98 -19.73 -21.50
N ASN A 173 11.06 -21.03 -21.14
CA ASN A 173 12.01 -21.52 -20.13
C ASN A 173 11.96 -20.71 -18.81
N LEU A 174 10.76 -20.41 -18.33
CA LEU A 174 10.57 -19.65 -17.11
C LEU A 174 11.20 -20.40 -15.92
N PRO A 175 11.88 -19.70 -14.97
CA PRO A 175 12.34 -20.33 -13.73
C PRO A 175 11.22 -21.03 -12.98
N ARG A 176 11.51 -22.14 -12.29
CA ARG A 176 10.49 -22.89 -11.52
C ARG A 176 9.80 -22.07 -10.43
N ASP A 177 10.51 -21.08 -9.89
CA ASP A 177 10.02 -20.16 -8.85
C ASP A 177 9.41 -18.87 -9.43
N ALA A 178 8.96 -18.90 -10.70
CA ALA A 178 8.28 -17.79 -11.37
C ALA A 178 7.04 -18.29 -12.13
N LEU A 179 6.00 -17.47 -12.16
CA LEU A 179 4.72 -17.75 -12.81
C LEU A 179 4.20 -16.50 -13.53
N ILE A 180 3.82 -16.64 -14.80
CA ILE A 180 3.09 -15.60 -15.50
C ILE A 180 1.64 -15.62 -15.02
N VAL A 181 1.18 -14.53 -14.41
CA VAL A 181 -0.17 -14.42 -13.84
C VAL A 181 -1.15 -13.73 -14.78
N ALA A 182 -0.65 -12.80 -15.61
CA ALA A 182 -1.50 -12.07 -16.54
C ALA A 182 -0.69 -11.49 -17.71
N ILE A 183 -1.36 -11.29 -18.84
CA ILE A 183 -0.83 -10.62 -20.01
C ILE A 183 -1.84 -9.55 -20.42
N TYR A 184 -1.36 -8.33 -20.71
CA TYR A 184 -2.13 -7.32 -21.39
C TYR A 184 -1.63 -7.21 -22.83
N ASP A 185 -2.52 -7.34 -23.81
CA ASP A 185 -2.18 -7.13 -25.21
C ASP A 185 -1.98 -5.63 -25.52
N GLY A 186 -1.51 -5.30 -26.73
CA GLY A 186 -1.31 -3.93 -27.16
C GLY A 186 -2.58 -3.08 -27.24
N LYS A 187 -3.77 -3.67 -27.04
CA LYS A 187 -5.07 -2.99 -26.99
C LYS A 187 -5.58 -2.82 -25.56
N GLY A 188 -4.83 -3.35 -24.56
CA GLY A 188 -5.19 -3.30 -23.14
C GLY A 188 -6.12 -4.43 -22.69
N ASN A 189 -6.38 -5.45 -23.51
CA ASN A 189 -7.19 -6.59 -23.09
C ASN A 189 -6.38 -7.49 -22.16
N LEU A 190 -7.00 -7.90 -21.03
CA LEU A 190 -6.42 -8.82 -20.06
C LEU A 190 -6.59 -10.27 -20.56
N ILE A 191 -5.51 -11.01 -20.58
CA ILE A 191 -5.44 -12.43 -20.91
C ILE A 191 -4.89 -13.18 -19.70
N ILE A 192 -5.62 -14.19 -19.22
CA ILE A 192 -5.10 -15.17 -18.24
C ILE A 192 -4.37 -16.25 -19.02
N PRO A 193 -3.05 -16.39 -18.89
CA PRO A 193 -2.27 -17.24 -19.77
C PRO A 193 -2.37 -18.72 -19.38
N SER A 194 -2.21 -19.57 -20.42
CA SER A 194 -1.89 -20.99 -20.29
C SER A 194 -0.58 -21.27 -21.03
N GLY A 195 -0.04 -22.47 -20.95
CA GLY A 195 1.17 -22.84 -21.69
C GLY A 195 1.08 -22.59 -23.20
N ASP A 196 -0.10 -22.73 -23.79
CA ASP A 196 -0.35 -22.53 -25.23
C ASP A 196 -0.70 -21.07 -25.59
N THR A 197 -0.72 -20.18 -24.63
CA THR A 197 -0.95 -18.76 -24.88
C THR A 197 0.27 -18.16 -25.59
N LYS A 198 0.02 -17.50 -26.74
CA LYS A 198 1.04 -16.75 -27.47
C LYS A 198 1.22 -15.36 -26.87
N LEU A 199 2.45 -14.97 -26.58
CA LEU A 199 2.76 -13.61 -26.13
C LEU A 199 2.49 -12.58 -27.23
N PRO A 200 1.94 -11.41 -26.91
CA PRO A 200 1.72 -10.35 -27.90
C PRO A 200 3.06 -9.78 -28.39
N GLU A 201 3.05 -9.17 -29.57
CA GLU A 201 4.19 -8.41 -30.08
C GLU A 201 4.38 -7.08 -29.35
N LYS A 202 3.28 -6.52 -28.83
CA LYS A 202 3.26 -5.34 -27.94
C LYS A 202 2.31 -5.59 -26.80
N GLY A 203 2.73 -5.27 -25.57
CA GLY A 203 1.88 -5.44 -24.41
C GLY A 203 2.65 -5.41 -23.11
N GLN A 204 2.02 -5.96 -22.09
CA GLN A 204 2.61 -6.08 -20.77
C GLN A 204 2.38 -7.48 -20.23
N ILE A 205 3.35 -7.97 -19.48
CA ILE A 205 3.29 -9.27 -18.82
C ILE A 205 3.49 -9.09 -17.32
N ILE A 206 2.64 -9.74 -16.53
CA ILE A 206 2.70 -9.72 -15.08
C ILE A 206 3.19 -11.07 -14.60
N ILE A 207 4.26 -11.08 -13.82
CA ILE A 207 4.93 -12.28 -13.34
C ILE A 207 5.02 -12.23 -11.81
N PHE A 208 4.58 -13.30 -11.15
CA PHE A 208 4.89 -13.57 -9.76
C PHE A 208 6.18 -14.38 -9.70
N ALA A 209 7.17 -13.94 -8.91
CA ALA A 209 8.43 -14.63 -8.78
C ALA A 209 9.01 -14.52 -7.37
N LYS A 210 9.71 -15.56 -6.91
CA LYS A 210 10.56 -15.45 -5.73
C LYS A 210 11.77 -14.56 -6.03
N ASN A 211 12.28 -13.88 -5.00
CA ASN A 211 13.42 -12.98 -5.13
C ASN A 211 14.65 -13.66 -5.73
N SER A 212 14.84 -14.95 -5.44
CA SER A 212 15.91 -15.79 -6.02
C SER A 212 15.82 -15.94 -7.54
N ALA A 213 14.61 -15.94 -8.11
CA ALA A 213 14.37 -16.12 -9.53
C ALA A 213 14.31 -14.80 -10.32
N LEU A 214 14.24 -13.65 -9.66
CA LEU A 214 14.05 -12.35 -10.31
C LEU A 214 15.14 -11.98 -11.30
N LYS A 215 16.38 -12.36 -11.02
CA LYS A 215 17.50 -12.10 -11.92
C LYS A 215 17.33 -12.84 -13.27
N GLU A 216 17.01 -14.13 -13.21
CA GLU A 216 16.77 -14.95 -14.41
C GLU A 216 15.54 -14.48 -15.18
N VAL A 217 14.47 -14.10 -14.45
CA VAL A 217 13.27 -13.52 -15.06
C VAL A 217 13.60 -12.23 -15.80
N LYS A 218 14.40 -11.34 -15.20
CA LYS A 218 14.83 -10.10 -15.86
C LYS A 218 15.63 -10.38 -17.13
N GLU A 219 16.62 -11.25 -17.06
CA GLU A 219 17.45 -11.61 -18.22
C GLU A 219 16.63 -12.19 -19.37
N LEU A 220 15.50 -12.85 -19.06
CA LEU A 220 14.58 -13.40 -20.06
C LEU A 220 13.76 -12.32 -20.78
N PHE A 221 13.33 -11.27 -20.07
CA PHE A 221 12.40 -10.26 -20.57
C PHE A 221 13.06 -8.92 -20.91
N GLU A 222 14.24 -8.62 -20.37
CA GLU A 222 14.99 -7.41 -20.74
C GLU A 222 15.81 -7.66 -22.01
N ASP A 223 15.68 -6.79 -22.99
CA ASP A 223 16.59 -6.77 -24.13
C ASP A 223 18.00 -6.41 -23.65
N ARG A 224 19.02 -7.14 -24.11
CA ARG A 224 20.40 -6.68 -23.93
C ARG A 224 20.49 -5.31 -24.60
N LYS A 225 20.67 -4.23 -23.82
CA LYS A 225 21.23 -3.00 -24.39
C LYS A 225 22.55 -3.43 -25.04
N GLU A 226 22.62 -3.29 -26.36
CA GLU A 226 23.92 -3.32 -27.03
C GLU A 226 24.79 -2.29 -26.33
N GLU A 227 25.85 -2.76 -25.68
CA GLU A 227 26.95 -1.89 -25.25
C GLU A 227 27.47 -1.25 -26.54
N SER A 228 27.02 -0.02 -26.81
CA SER A 228 27.63 0.83 -27.82
C SER A 228 29.02 1.18 -27.30
N GLU A 229 30.03 0.61 -27.97
CA GLU A 229 31.42 0.99 -27.89
C GLU A 229 31.65 2.50 -28.04
#